data_87386812f803abba3c0a257deca70f43
#
_entry.id   87386812f803abba3c0a257deca70f43
#
_cell.length_a   1.000
_cell.length_b   1.000
_cell.length_c   1.000
_cell.angle_alpha   90.00
_cell.angle_beta   90.00
_cell.angle_gamma   90.00
#
_symmetry.space_group_name_H-M   'P 1'
#
loop_
_entity.id
_entity.type
_entity.pdbx_description
1 polymer ?
#
loop_
_entity_poly.entity_id
_entity_poly.type
_entity_poly.pdbx_seq_one_letter_code
_entity_poly.pdbx_strand_id
1 'polypeptide(L)'
;MAREASVERNTKETEIKLKLTLDGTGYSDIETGVGFFNHMLDGFTRHGLFDLCVRVHGDLEVDDHHTIEDTGIVLGTAIKEAIGAKTGIRRYGSCILPMDEVLVLCAIDLSGRPDFSWDAEFTSEKIGDMSTEMVKEFFYAISYSCGMNLHIKVLTSGNSHHVAEAMFKSFSKALDQAVSYDPRITDVLSTKGSLA
;
A
#
# COMPACT_ATOMS: atom_id res chain seq x y z
N MET A 1 -20.76 8.59 5.61
CA MET A 1 -20.63 7.21 5.07
C MET A 1 -19.13 6.90 5.06
N ALA A 2 -18.75 5.67 5.42
CA ALA A 2 -17.35 5.25 5.34
C ALA A 2 -16.88 5.27 3.87
N ARG A 3 -15.61 5.64 3.64
CA ARG A 3 -14.98 5.61 2.31
C ARG A 3 -14.53 4.16 2.04
N GLU A 4 -15.24 3.51 1.15
CA GLU A 4 -14.97 2.10 0.82
C GLU A 4 -14.96 1.87 -0.70
N ALA A 5 -14.22 0.85 -1.13
CA ALA A 5 -14.21 0.37 -2.50
C ALA A 5 -14.14 -1.15 -2.53
N SER A 6 -14.74 -1.75 -3.57
CA SER A 6 -14.63 -3.18 -3.85
C SER A 6 -14.17 -3.35 -5.29
N VAL A 7 -13.04 -4.02 -5.48
CA VAL A 7 -12.40 -4.22 -6.78
C VAL A 7 -12.22 -5.72 -7.03
N GLU A 8 -12.59 -6.15 -8.22
CA GLU A 8 -12.33 -7.51 -8.72
C GLU A 8 -11.43 -7.41 -9.97
N ARG A 9 -10.46 -8.31 -10.05
CA ARG A 9 -9.57 -8.45 -11.22
C ARG A 9 -9.39 -9.94 -11.52
N ASN A 10 -9.71 -10.32 -12.74
CA ASN A 10 -9.58 -11.69 -13.20
C ASN A 10 -8.77 -11.70 -14.48
N THR A 11 -7.66 -12.41 -14.48
CA THR A 11 -6.78 -12.63 -15.63
C THR A 11 -6.67 -14.14 -15.91
N LYS A 12 -5.69 -14.56 -16.71
CA LYS A 12 -5.35 -15.98 -16.84
C LYS A 12 -4.38 -16.46 -15.75
N GLU A 13 -3.78 -15.52 -15.02
CA GLU A 13 -2.72 -15.72 -14.04
C GLU A 13 -3.24 -15.56 -12.61
N THR A 14 -4.21 -14.65 -12.41
CA THR A 14 -4.74 -14.32 -11.09
C THR A 14 -6.25 -14.12 -11.09
N GLU A 15 -6.89 -14.49 -9.98
CA GLU A 15 -8.27 -14.14 -9.63
C GLU A 15 -8.25 -13.42 -8.29
N ILE A 16 -8.63 -12.13 -8.25
CA ILE A 16 -8.52 -11.27 -7.07
C ILE A 16 -9.86 -10.63 -6.75
N LYS A 17 -10.27 -10.72 -5.48
CA LYS A 17 -11.39 -9.96 -4.91
C LYS A 17 -10.90 -9.21 -3.68
N LEU A 18 -11.07 -7.89 -3.69
CA LEU A 18 -10.60 -7.03 -2.61
C LEU A 18 -11.67 -6.01 -2.23
N LYS A 19 -11.92 -5.89 -0.92
CA LYS A 19 -12.69 -4.79 -0.33
C LYS A 19 -11.82 -4.02 0.65
N LEU A 20 -11.74 -2.69 0.48
CA LEU A 20 -11.01 -1.77 1.34
C LEU A 20 -11.99 -0.77 1.95
N THR A 21 -11.85 -0.50 3.26
CA THR A 21 -12.48 0.62 3.95
C THR A 21 -11.39 1.50 4.55
N LEU A 22 -11.31 2.78 4.13
CA LEU A 22 -10.31 3.74 4.63
C LEU A 22 -10.64 4.22 6.05
N ASP A 23 -11.92 4.35 6.38
CA ASP A 23 -12.39 4.77 7.70
C ASP A 23 -12.72 3.52 8.55
N GLY A 24 -11.73 2.62 8.70
CA GLY A 24 -11.86 1.33 9.33
C GLY A 24 -11.42 1.29 10.80
N THR A 25 -11.22 0.08 11.28
CA THR A 25 -10.82 -0.23 12.68
C THR A 25 -9.53 -1.05 12.77
N GLY A 26 -8.95 -1.42 11.65
CA GLY A 26 -7.79 -2.31 11.53
C GLY A 26 -8.21 -3.77 11.45
N TYR A 27 -9.42 -4.06 10.92
CA TYR A 27 -9.88 -5.43 10.68
C TYR A 27 -9.30 -5.98 9.37
N SER A 28 -8.79 -7.21 9.43
CA SER A 28 -8.27 -7.91 8.25
C SER A 28 -8.88 -9.30 8.08
N ASP A 29 -9.11 -9.68 6.82
CA ASP A 29 -9.47 -11.03 6.40
C ASP A 29 -8.75 -11.32 5.07
N ILE A 30 -7.55 -11.94 5.15
CA ILE A 30 -6.56 -11.97 4.08
C ILE A 30 -6.16 -13.39 3.74
N GLU A 31 -6.26 -13.74 2.46
CA GLU A 31 -5.83 -15.01 1.91
C GLU A 31 -5.25 -14.79 0.50
N THR A 32 -3.92 -14.85 0.38
CA THR A 32 -3.22 -14.65 -0.89
C THR A 32 -2.45 -15.90 -1.37
N GLY A 33 -2.37 -16.92 -0.53
CA GLY A 33 -1.51 -18.10 -0.78
C GLY A 33 -0.04 -17.90 -0.42
N VAL A 34 0.41 -16.66 -0.13
CA VAL A 34 1.79 -16.32 0.27
C VAL A 34 1.78 -15.85 1.73
N GLY A 35 2.28 -16.68 2.65
CA GLY A 35 2.13 -16.48 4.10
C GLY A 35 2.75 -15.18 4.59
N PHE A 36 3.97 -14.86 4.14
CA PHE A 36 4.63 -13.61 4.54
C PHE A 36 3.91 -12.37 3.99
N PHE A 37 3.36 -12.45 2.78
CA PHE A 37 2.58 -11.36 2.19
C PHE A 37 1.28 -11.12 2.95
N ASN A 38 0.58 -12.19 3.39
CA ASN A 38 -0.59 -12.05 4.28
C ASN A 38 -0.23 -11.28 5.55
N HIS A 39 0.91 -11.59 6.17
CA HIS A 39 1.40 -10.89 7.35
C HIS A 39 1.70 -9.40 7.06
N MET A 40 2.27 -9.08 5.90
CA MET A 40 2.53 -7.69 5.50
C MET A 40 1.23 -6.89 5.31
N LEU A 41 0.23 -7.46 4.66
CA LEU A 41 -1.08 -6.83 4.47
C LEU A 41 -1.85 -6.68 5.79
N ASP A 42 -1.74 -7.64 6.72
CA ASP A 42 -2.29 -7.52 8.06
C ASP A 42 -1.64 -6.35 8.83
N GLY A 43 -0.31 -6.22 8.74
CA GLY A 43 0.44 -5.09 9.29
C GLY A 43 -0.02 -3.75 8.68
N PHE A 44 -0.19 -3.68 7.35
CA PHE A 44 -0.74 -2.50 6.67
C PHE A 44 -2.12 -2.13 7.22
N THR A 45 -3.01 -3.09 7.31
CA THR A 45 -4.38 -2.92 7.80
C THR A 45 -4.40 -2.42 9.24
N ARG A 46 -3.69 -3.11 10.11
CA ARG A 46 -3.69 -2.82 11.56
C ARG A 46 -3.10 -1.46 11.89
N HIS A 47 -1.98 -1.10 11.26
CA HIS A 47 -1.28 0.16 11.57
C HIS A 47 -1.91 1.38 10.88
N GLY A 48 -2.57 1.22 9.73
CA GLY A 48 -3.33 2.27 9.07
C GLY A 48 -4.74 2.48 9.60
N LEU A 49 -5.25 1.54 10.44
CA LEU A 49 -6.64 1.48 10.89
C LEU A 49 -7.64 1.35 9.72
N PHE A 50 -7.19 0.75 8.62
CA PHE A 50 -8.04 0.39 7.49
C PHE A 50 -8.75 -0.94 7.79
N ASP A 51 -9.86 -1.24 7.10
CA ASP A 51 -10.36 -2.61 7.06
C ASP A 51 -10.11 -3.18 5.66
N LEU A 52 -9.59 -4.41 5.59
CA LEU A 52 -9.20 -5.07 4.35
C LEU A 52 -9.69 -6.53 4.33
N CYS A 53 -10.52 -6.84 3.33
CA CYS A 53 -10.83 -8.22 2.97
C CYS A 53 -10.24 -8.50 1.60
N VAL A 54 -9.39 -9.53 1.46
CA VAL A 54 -8.77 -9.89 0.18
C VAL A 54 -8.68 -11.40 0.02
N ARG A 55 -9.02 -11.87 -1.18
CA ARG A 55 -8.86 -13.25 -1.64
C ARG A 55 -8.14 -13.23 -2.97
N VAL A 56 -7.05 -13.98 -3.05
CA VAL A 56 -6.22 -14.10 -4.25
C VAL A 56 -6.01 -15.57 -4.57
N HIS A 57 -6.29 -15.94 -5.80
CA HIS A 57 -5.84 -17.19 -6.41
C HIS A 57 -4.91 -16.83 -7.56
N GLY A 58 -3.61 -17.05 -7.40
CA GLY A 58 -2.60 -16.83 -8.42
C GLY A 58 -1.92 -18.14 -8.81
N ASP A 59 -1.16 -18.09 -9.88
CA ASP A 59 -0.36 -19.19 -10.44
C ASP A 59 0.96 -19.41 -9.70
N LEU A 60 0.87 -19.64 -8.36
CA LEU A 60 2.03 -19.80 -7.46
C LEU A 60 2.97 -20.98 -7.83
N GLU A 61 2.53 -21.88 -8.73
CA GLU A 61 3.39 -22.90 -9.33
C GLU A 61 4.44 -22.31 -10.29
N VAL A 62 4.22 -21.06 -10.77
CA VAL A 62 5.21 -20.29 -11.54
C VAL A 62 6.14 -19.60 -10.56
N ASP A 63 5.65 -18.62 -9.83
CA ASP A 63 6.27 -17.92 -8.71
C ASP A 63 5.25 -17.01 -7.99
N ASP A 64 5.71 -16.14 -7.10
CA ASP A 64 4.89 -15.21 -6.34
C ASP A 64 4.65 -13.85 -7.06
N HIS A 65 5.22 -13.64 -8.26
CA HIS A 65 5.21 -12.35 -8.97
C HIS A 65 3.79 -11.87 -9.28
N HIS A 66 3.04 -12.64 -10.09
CA HIS A 66 1.70 -12.23 -10.53
C HIS A 66 0.75 -12.03 -9.36
N THR A 67 0.83 -12.89 -8.34
CA THR A 67 0.02 -12.80 -7.12
C THR A 67 0.23 -11.46 -6.41
N ILE A 68 1.48 -11.05 -6.23
CA ILE A 68 1.82 -9.86 -5.43
C ILE A 68 1.65 -8.57 -6.24
N GLU A 69 2.10 -8.54 -7.50
CA GLU A 69 1.95 -7.38 -8.37
C GLU A 69 0.47 -7.05 -8.61
N ASP A 70 -0.33 -8.04 -9.01
CA ASP A 70 -1.76 -7.85 -9.30
C ASP A 70 -2.55 -7.46 -8.04
N THR A 71 -2.17 -7.97 -6.85
CA THR A 71 -2.74 -7.50 -5.59
C THR A 71 -2.39 -6.02 -5.34
N GLY A 72 -1.19 -5.58 -5.68
CA GLY A 72 -0.78 -4.17 -5.63
C GLY A 72 -1.61 -3.29 -6.57
N ILE A 73 -1.87 -3.75 -7.80
CA ILE A 73 -2.74 -3.06 -8.77
C ILE A 73 -4.15 -2.90 -8.21
N VAL A 74 -4.72 -3.98 -7.68
CA VAL A 74 -6.09 -4.00 -7.13
C VAL A 74 -6.20 -3.11 -5.90
N LEU A 75 -5.24 -3.18 -4.97
CA LEU A 75 -5.21 -2.33 -3.77
C LEU A 75 -5.04 -0.85 -4.14
N GLY A 76 -4.16 -0.51 -5.07
CA GLY A 76 -3.97 0.85 -5.56
C GLY A 76 -5.25 1.42 -6.20
N THR A 77 -5.94 0.61 -6.99
CA THR A 77 -7.25 0.95 -7.57
C THR A 77 -8.31 1.17 -6.48
N ALA A 78 -8.39 0.28 -5.49
CA ALA A 78 -9.33 0.41 -4.38
C ALA A 78 -9.07 1.66 -3.53
N ILE A 79 -7.80 2.01 -3.27
CA ILE A 79 -7.43 3.26 -2.60
C ILE A 79 -7.94 4.47 -3.39
N LYS A 80 -7.68 4.49 -4.70
CA LYS A 80 -8.12 5.58 -5.60
C LYS A 80 -9.64 5.76 -5.59
N GLU A 81 -10.39 4.66 -5.71
CA GLU A 81 -11.86 4.67 -5.72
C GLU A 81 -12.42 5.11 -4.37
N ALA A 82 -11.88 4.59 -3.26
CA ALA A 82 -12.33 4.94 -1.92
C ALA A 82 -12.07 6.42 -1.57
N ILE A 83 -10.97 7.00 -2.04
CA ILE A 83 -10.66 8.44 -1.85
C ILE A 83 -11.60 9.32 -2.69
N GLY A 84 -12.01 8.88 -3.87
CA GLY A 84 -12.90 9.62 -4.75
C GLY A 84 -12.33 10.97 -5.20
N ALA A 85 -13.09 12.04 -5.01
CA ALA A 85 -12.77 13.39 -5.49
C ALA A 85 -11.60 14.08 -4.76
N LYS A 86 -11.01 13.47 -3.74
CA LYS A 86 -9.89 14.02 -2.93
C LYS A 86 -10.22 15.35 -2.23
N THR A 87 -11.51 15.64 -2.02
CA THR A 87 -11.96 16.85 -1.35
C THR A 87 -11.81 16.74 0.16
N GLY A 88 -11.26 17.77 0.81
CA GLY A 88 -11.13 17.86 2.25
C GLY A 88 -10.03 17.01 2.89
N ILE A 89 -9.29 16.21 2.11
CA ILE A 89 -8.21 15.39 2.62
C ILE A 89 -6.88 16.16 2.73
N ARG A 90 -5.98 15.71 3.59
CA ARG A 90 -4.64 16.29 3.75
C ARG A 90 -3.77 16.15 2.51
N ARG A 91 -4.04 15.17 1.64
CA ARG A 91 -3.32 14.89 0.41
C ARG A 91 -1.89 14.35 0.61
N TYR A 92 -1.14 14.93 1.54
CA TYR A 92 0.24 14.56 1.86
C TYR A 92 0.30 13.76 3.13
N GLY A 93 1.12 12.71 3.14
CA GLY A 93 1.43 11.95 4.33
C GLY A 93 2.87 11.50 4.34
N SER A 94 3.46 11.43 5.52
CA SER A 94 4.82 10.91 5.67
C SER A 94 4.99 10.24 7.03
N CYS A 95 5.84 9.21 7.05
CA CYS A 95 6.18 8.51 8.28
C CYS A 95 7.65 8.11 8.25
N ILE A 96 8.36 8.40 9.34
CA ILE A 96 9.65 7.79 9.63
C ILE A 96 9.40 6.79 10.75
N LEU A 97 9.60 5.50 10.47
CA LEU A 97 9.19 4.41 11.36
C LEU A 97 10.36 3.50 11.69
N PRO A 98 10.66 3.31 12.99
CA PRO A 98 11.62 2.32 13.45
C PRO A 98 10.97 0.94 13.56
N MET A 99 11.72 -0.10 13.20
CA MET A 99 11.41 -1.50 13.48
C MET A 99 12.71 -2.15 13.97
N ASP A 100 12.84 -2.27 15.28
CA ASP A 100 14.07 -2.65 15.96
C ASP A 100 15.28 -1.82 15.46
N GLU A 101 16.26 -2.45 14.79
CA GLU A 101 17.44 -1.81 14.24
C GLU A 101 17.21 -1.06 12.92
N VAL A 102 16.04 -1.27 12.30
CA VAL A 102 15.70 -0.69 10.98
C VAL A 102 14.97 0.63 11.12
N LEU A 103 15.27 1.58 10.23
CA LEU A 103 14.57 2.85 10.13
C LEU A 103 14.18 3.12 8.68
N VAL A 104 12.88 3.30 8.42
CA VAL A 104 12.33 3.55 7.08
C VAL A 104 11.59 4.88 7.03
N LEU A 105 11.79 5.62 5.94
CA LEU A 105 10.99 6.79 5.55
C LEU A 105 10.03 6.40 4.44
N CYS A 106 8.74 6.73 4.60
CA CYS A 106 7.74 6.71 3.55
C CYS A 106 7.09 8.09 3.41
N ALA A 107 6.92 8.58 2.17
CA ALA A 107 6.24 9.83 1.88
C ALA A 107 5.31 9.67 0.67
N ILE A 108 4.09 10.24 0.78
CA ILE A 108 3.01 10.12 -0.20
C ILE A 108 2.50 11.51 -0.60
N ASP A 109 2.25 11.71 -1.91
CA ASP A 109 1.40 12.77 -2.45
C ASP A 109 0.30 12.14 -3.31
N LEU A 110 -0.96 12.28 -2.92
CA LEU A 110 -2.12 11.81 -3.67
C LEU A 110 -2.45 12.73 -4.86
N SER A 111 -1.42 13.07 -5.65
CA SER A 111 -1.44 14.08 -6.70
C SER A 111 -2.31 13.74 -7.92
N GLY A 112 -2.61 12.47 -8.16
CA GLY A 112 -3.21 11.96 -9.41
C GLY A 112 -2.19 11.64 -10.50
N ARG A 113 -0.91 11.98 -10.32
CA ARG A 113 0.19 11.68 -11.23
C ARG A 113 1.12 10.68 -10.56
N PRO A 114 1.22 9.45 -11.08
CA PRO A 114 2.05 8.43 -10.44
C PRO A 114 3.54 8.75 -10.58
N ASP A 115 4.28 8.50 -9.52
CA ASP A 115 5.74 8.46 -9.51
C ASP A 115 6.21 7.58 -8.36
N PHE A 116 7.25 6.77 -8.57
CA PHE A 116 7.75 5.85 -7.56
C PHE A 116 9.26 6.00 -7.40
N SER A 117 9.67 6.41 -6.20
CA SER A 117 11.07 6.52 -5.80
C SER A 117 11.41 5.46 -4.76
N TRP A 118 12.40 4.65 -5.08
CA TRP A 118 12.85 3.53 -4.25
C TRP A 118 14.34 3.64 -3.94
N ASP A 119 14.68 3.64 -2.65
CA ASP A 119 16.06 3.62 -2.16
C ASP A 119 16.17 2.60 -1.01
N ALA A 120 16.21 1.33 -1.39
CA ALA A 120 16.31 0.21 -0.46
C ALA A 120 16.90 -1.03 -1.12
N GLU A 121 17.60 -1.82 -0.30
CA GLU A 121 18.16 -3.11 -0.70
C GLU A 121 17.83 -4.16 0.37
N PHE A 122 17.58 -5.40 -0.06
CA PHE A 122 17.41 -6.56 0.80
C PHE A 122 18.68 -7.42 0.76
N THR A 123 19.05 -7.99 1.90
CA THR A 123 20.22 -8.87 2.03
C THR A 123 19.89 -10.35 1.81
N SER A 124 18.60 -10.71 1.76
CA SER A 124 18.12 -12.06 1.46
C SER A 124 17.21 -12.03 0.24
N GLU A 125 17.26 -13.10 -0.56
CA GLU A 125 16.41 -13.24 -1.76
C GLU A 125 14.95 -13.51 -1.41
N LYS A 126 14.69 -14.16 -0.26
CA LYS A 126 13.34 -14.49 0.22
C LYS A 126 13.19 -14.24 1.71
N ILE A 127 11.93 -13.98 2.10
CA ILE A 127 11.48 -13.97 3.50
C ILE A 127 10.27 -14.91 3.56
N GLY A 128 10.42 -16.05 4.23
CA GLY A 128 9.43 -17.11 4.15
C GLY A 128 9.28 -17.61 2.71
N ASP A 129 8.07 -17.55 2.19
CA ASP A 129 7.68 -17.94 0.83
C ASP A 129 7.67 -16.77 -0.17
N MET A 130 7.88 -15.53 0.29
CA MET A 130 7.86 -14.32 -0.52
C MET A 130 9.25 -13.91 -1.02
N SER A 131 9.38 -13.64 -2.31
CA SER A 131 10.58 -13.04 -2.92
C SER A 131 10.72 -11.58 -2.53
N THR A 132 11.92 -11.14 -2.09
CA THR A 132 12.12 -9.77 -1.58
C THR A 132 12.01 -8.71 -2.67
N GLU A 133 12.31 -9.03 -3.93
CA GLU A 133 12.09 -8.15 -5.07
C GLU A 133 10.62 -7.75 -5.23
N MET A 134 9.69 -8.63 -4.83
CA MET A 134 8.26 -8.38 -4.92
C MET A 134 7.76 -7.28 -3.98
N VAL A 135 8.52 -6.92 -2.95
CA VAL A 135 8.20 -5.76 -2.11
C VAL A 135 8.23 -4.47 -2.93
N LYS A 136 9.24 -4.32 -3.80
CA LYS A 136 9.35 -3.17 -4.71
C LYS A 136 8.23 -3.15 -5.75
N GLU A 137 7.97 -4.29 -6.40
CA GLU A 137 6.94 -4.42 -7.43
C GLU A 137 5.54 -4.13 -6.86
N PHE A 138 5.23 -4.60 -5.66
CA PHE A 138 3.98 -4.30 -4.97
C PHE A 138 3.76 -2.80 -4.76
N PHE A 139 4.75 -2.08 -4.23
CA PHE A 139 4.62 -0.63 -4.00
C PHE A 139 4.61 0.16 -5.31
N TYR A 140 5.35 -0.29 -6.32
CA TYR A 140 5.28 0.27 -7.67
C TYR A 140 3.85 0.15 -8.23
N ALA A 141 3.27 -1.05 -8.19
CA ALA A 141 1.92 -1.32 -8.66
C ALA A 141 0.87 -0.46 -7.95
N ILE A 142 0.95 -0.30 -6.62
CA ILE A 142 0.08 0.60 -5.85
C ILE A 142 0.23 2.04 -6.32
N SER A 143 1.47 2.54 -6.43
CA SER A 143 1.75 3.94 -6.80
C SER A 143 1.10 4.29 -8.13
N TYR A 144 1.30 3.46 -9.14
CA TYR A 144 0.78 3.69 -10.49
C TYR A 144 -0.74 3.52 -10.58
N SER A 145 -1.30 2.51 -9.95
CA SER A 145 -2.75 2.24 -10.00
C SER A 145 -3.56 3.27 -9.20
N CYS A 146 -3.05 3.74 -8.07
CA CYS A 146 -3.66 4.81 -7.29
C CYS A 146 -3.46 6.20 -7.93
N GLY A 147 -2.38 6.40 -8.66
CA GLY A 147 -1.97 7.71 -9.16
C GLY A 147 -1.38 8.57 -8.04
N MET A 148 -0.50 8.01 -7.22
CA MET A 148 0.22 8.73 -6.16
C MET A 148 1.71 8.85 -6.47
N ASN A 149 2.35 9.91 -5.95
CA ASN A 149 3.80 9.85 -5.78
C ASN A 149 4.07 9.09 -4.49
N LEU A 150 4.95 8.10 -4.56
CA LEU A 150 5.34 7.29 -3.42
C LEU A 150 6.86 7.22 -3.33
N HIS A 151 7.41 7.65 -2.21
CA HIS A 151 8.83 7.57 -1.90
C HIS A 151 9.02 6.62 -0.72
N ILE A 152 9.87 5.60 -0.90
CA ILE A 152 10.30 4.69 0.17
C ILE A 152 11.82 4.70 0.23
N LYS A 153 12.37 4.99 1.41
CA LYS A 153 13.80 5.02 1.66
C LYS A 153 14.15 4.33 2.97
N VAL A 154 15.08 3.38 2.92
CA VAL A 154 15.69 2.78 4.12
C VAL A 154 16.79 3.69 4.60
N LEU A 155 16.60 4.29 5.77
CA LEU A 155 17.58 5.18 6.41
C LEU A 155 18.62 4.38 7.20
N THR A 156 18.20 3.30 7.84
CA THR A 156 19.07 2.31 8.50
C THR A 156 18.56 0.93 8.16
N SER A 157 19.40 0.10 7.58
CA SER A 157 19.07 -1.27 7.18
C SER A 157 19.41 -2.28 8.28
N GLY A 158 18.83 -3.46 8.19
CA GLY A 158 19.01 -4.57 9.11
C GLY A 158 18.47 -5.88 8.57
N ASN A 159 17.79 -6.64 9.41
CA ASN A 159 17.12 -7.88 9.02
C ASN A 159 16.08 -7.62 7.93
N SER A 160 16.10 -8.40 6.83
CA SER A 160 15.21 -8.20 5.68
C SER A 160 13.72 -8.26 6.04
N HIS A 161 13.33 -9.11 7.02
CA HIS A 161 11.95 -9.13 7.55
C HIS A 161 11.58 -7.78 8.19
N HIS A 162 12.45 -7.25 9.06
CA HIS A 162 12.21 -5.95 9.69
C HIS A 162 12.17 -4.81 8.67
N VAL A 163 13.00 -4.87 7.61
CA VAL A 163 12.96 -3.89 6.51
C VAL A 163 11.60 -3.91 5.81
N ALA A 164 11.13 -5.10 5.37
CA ALA A 164 9.84 -5.22 4.71
C ALA A 164 8.69 -4.75 5.62
N GLU A 165 8.66 -5.23 6.87
CA GLU A 165 7.62 -4.88 7.83
C GLU A 165 7.60 -3.37 8.14
N ALA A 166 8.77 -2.73 8.29
CA ALA A 166 8.88 -1.28 8.48
C ALA A 166 8.34 -0.50 7.27
N MET A 167 8.57 -1.00 6.03
CA MET A 167 8.02 -0.39 4.81
C MET A 167 6.49 -0.44 4.79
N PHE A 168 5.89 -1.60 5.03
CA PHE A 168 4.42 -1.73 5.05
C PHE A 168 3.78 -0.89 6.15
N LYS A 169 4.36 -0.87 7.35
CA LYS A 169 3.89 -0.04 8.47
C LYS A 169 4.04 1.46 8.19
N SER A 170 5.19 1.90 7.67
CA SER A 170 5.43 3.32 7.36
C SER A 170 4.53 3.80 6.22
N PHE A 171 4.33 2.97 5.19
CA PHE A 171 3.38 3.25 4.11
C PHE A 171 1.95 3.38 4.64
N SER A 172 1.51 2.46 5.50
CA SER A 172 0.16 2.51 6.06
C SER A 172 -0.07 3.77 6.91
N LYS A 173 0.91 4.19 7.72
CA LYS A 173 0.84 5.43 8.51
C LYS A 173 0.87 6.69 7.64
N ALA A 174 1.69 6.71 6.59
CA ALA A 174 1.74 7.81 5.64
C ALA A 174 0.42 7.92 4.86
N LEU A 175 -0.17 6.78 4.45
CA LEU A 175 -1.45 6.76 3.75
C LEU A 175 -2.60 7.22 4.66
N ASP A 176 -2.68 6.72 5.90
CA ASP A 176 -3.66 7.16 6.90
C ASP A 176 -3.62 8.69 7.08
N GLN A 177 -2.43 9.26 7.20
CA GLN A 177 -2.26 10.71 7.27
C GLN A 177 -2.74 11.41 6.00
N ALA A 178 -2.37 10.91 4.81
CA ALA A 178 -2.70 11.55 3.53
C ALA A 178 -4.20 11.56 3.24
N VAL A 179 -4.92 10.46 3.59
CA VAL A 179 -6.36 10.32 3.37
C VAL A 179 -7.21 10.97 4.46
N SER A 180 -6.62 11.33 5.61
CA SER A 180 -7.33 11.95 6.72
C SER A 180 -7.92 13.30 6.32
N TYR A 181 -9.13 13.60 6.78
CA TYR A 181 -9.76 14.91 6.59
C TYR A 181 -9.10 15.98 7.47
N ASP A 182 -8.95 17.19 6.92
CA ASP A 182 -8.60 18.38 7.69
C ASP A 182 -9.75 19.40 7.56
N PRO A 183 -10.41 19.81 8.65
CA PRO A 183 -11.57 20.70 8.59
C PRO A 183 -11.28 22.09 8.00
N ARG A 184 -10.02 22.45 7.85
CA ARG A 184 -9.59 23.70 7.21
C ARG A 184 -9.53 23.59 5.68
N ILE A 185 -9.60 22.36 5.13
CA ILE A 185 -9.55 22.09 3.69
C ILE A 185 -10.99 21.84 3.23
N THR A 186 -11.58 22.81 2.52
CA THR A 186 -12.97 22.75 2.09
C THR A 186 -13.17 22.28 0.65
N ASP A 187 -12.07 22.16 -0.08
CA ASP A 187 -12.00 21.75 -1.50
C ASP A 187 -10.86 20.76 -1.74
N VAL A 188 -10.35 20.70 -2.97
CA VAL A 188 -9.15 19.94 -3.31
C VAL A 188 -7.93 20.77 -2.97
N LEU A 189 -7.02 20.24 -2.15
CA LEU A 189 -5.77 20.92 -1.73
C LEU A 189 -4.81 21.07 -2.92
N SER A 190 -5.09 22.00 -3.81
CA SER A 190 -4.29 22.29 -4.99
C SER A 190 -4.48 23.74 -5.44
N THR A 191 -3.38 24.46 -5.69
CA THR A 191 -3.42 25.81 -6.26
C THR A 191 -3.99 25.84 -7.70
N LYS A 192 -4.09 24.66 -8.35
CA LYS A 192 -4.69 24.50 -9.67
C LYS A 192 -6.20 24.26 -9.62
N GLY A 193 -6.79 24.08 -8.42
CA GLY A 193 -8.22 23.76 -8.24
C GLY A 193 -8.59 22.31 -8.63
N SER A 194 -7.63 21.50 -9.07
CA SER A 194 -7.83 20.08 -9.43
C SER A 194 -6.58 19.27 -9.14
N LEU A 195 -6.78 17.97 -8.98
CA LEU A 195 -5.71 16.94 -9.00
C LEU A 195 -6.01 16.03 -10.19
N ALA A 196 -5.02 15.93 -11.08
CA ALA A 196 -5.14 15.15 -12.32
C ALA A 196 -5.37 13.67 -12.01
#